data_5ebbf0fb9b71d57bb9cd14eeb1bedc82
#
_entry.id   5ebbf0fb9b71d57bb9cd14eeb1bedc82
#
_cell.length_a   1.000
_cell.length_b   1.000
_cell.length_c   1.000
_cell.angle_alpha   90.00
_cell.angle_beta   90.00
_cell.angle_gamma   90.00
#
_symmetry.space_group_name_H-M   'P 1'
#
loop_
_entity.id
_entity.type
_entity.pdbx_description
1 polymer ?
#
loop_
_entity_poly.entity_id
_entity_poly.type
_entity_poly.pdbx_seq_one_letter_code
_entity_poly.pdbx_strand_id
1 'polypeptide(L)'
;SPTKKGVKESENDIRYIKTGDLGLQKKDTEFFSSTMHYLLLLFPTLLFFGALFFVRQHIKANSNIVAVKERKAAKLAKKQLSIAEKHMLANNKDVFFTEVLNALNKYIGDKFALPIADLSKEKITEMLLSRNVSDATAKHLIDTLNTCEYAKYAPSAVTGDLKQVYNDTIELISQIEEQIKK
;
A
#
# COMPACT_ATOMS: atom_id res chain seq x y z
N SER A 1 -7.45 -35.21 -97.02
CA SER A 1 -7.39 -33.93 -96.28
C SER A 1 -7.79 -34.12 -94.85
N PRO A 2 -6.95 -33.80 -93.85
CA PRO A 2 -7.33 -33.92 -92.48
C PRO A 2 -8.20 -32.72 -92.06
N THR A 3 -9.36 -32.99 -91.57
CA THR A 3 -10.35 -32.07 -91.07
C THR A 3 -9.83 -31.53 -89.71
N LYS A 4 -9.56 -30.24 -89.65
CA LYS A 4 -9.27 -29.57 -88.38
C LYS A 4 -10.50 -29.66 -87.44
N LYS A 5 -10.36 -30.38 -86.33
CA LYS A 5 -11.32 -30.33 -85.24
C LYS A 5 -11.27 -28.93 -84.66
N GLY A 6 -12.39 -28.24 -84.69
CA GLY A 6 -12.53 -26.97 -84.06
C GLY A 6 -12.21 -27.04 -82.54
N VAL A 7 -11.28 -26.23 -82.08
CA VAL A 7 -11.00 -26.02 -80.68
C VAL A 7 -12.23 -25.31 -80.13
N LYS A 8 -12.96 -25.93 -79.16
CA LYS A 8 -13.94 -25.23 -78.34
C LYS A 8 -13.23 -24.19 -77.52
N GLU A 9 -13.43 -22.92 -77.80
CA GLU A 9 -13.05 -21.83 -76.91
C GLU A 9 -13.80 -22.03 -75.57
N SER A 10 -13.02 -22.27 -74.53
CA SER A 10 -13.56 -22.30 -73.19
C SER A 10 -13.74 -20.81 -72.75
N GLU A 11 -14.99 -20.48 -72.38
CA GLU A 11 -15.36 -19.13 -71.89
C GLU A 11 -14.56 -18.67 -70.69
N ASN A 12 -13.67 -19.50 -70.16
CA ASN A 12 -12.73 -19.19 -69.05
C ASN A 12 -11.28 -19.14 -69.52
N ASP A 13 -11.01 -18.75 -70.72
CA ASP A 13 -9.67 -18.64 -71.24
C ASP A 13 -8.93 -17.44 -70.61
N ILE A 14 -7.65 -17.56 -70.60
CA ILE A 14 -6.64 -16.67 -69.94
C ILE A 14 -7.02 -15.20 -70.10
N ARG A 15 -7.37 -14.56 -69.00
CA ARG A 15 -7.65 -13.12 -69.01
C ARG A 15 -6.41 -12.36 -69.55
N TYR A 16 -6.64 -11.44 -70.48
CA TYR A 16 -5.60 -10.61 -71.05
C TYR A 16 -4.85 -9.84 -69.95
N ILE A 17 -3.55 -9.64 -70.10
CA ILE A 17 -2.68 -8.90 -69.22
C ILE A 17 -3.22 -7.47 -69.12
N LYS A 18 -3.53 -7.02 -67.92
CA LYS A 18 -3.91 -5.63 -67.67
C LYS A 18 -2.71 -4.76 -67.94
N THR A 19 -2.79 -3.90 -68.94
CA THR A 19 -1.75 -2.97 -69.36
C THR A 19 -1.91 -1.56 -68.75
N GLY A 20 -2.93 -1.35 -67.92
CA GLY A 20 -3.19 -0.12 -67.20
C GLY A 20 -2.39 -0.04 -65.90
N ASP A 21 -2.48 1.09 -65.21
CA ASP A 21 -1.84 1.31 -63.93
C ASP A 21 -2.32 0.24 -62.90
N LEU A 22 -1.44 -0.66 -62.61
CA LEU A 22 -1.72 -1.85 -61.75
C LEU A 22 -1.65 -1.48 -60.26
N GLY A 23 -1.34 -0.24 -59.88
CA GLY A 23 -1.21 0.19 -58.48
C GLY A 23 -0.21 -0.67 -57.70
N LEU A 24 0.81 -1.22 -58.42
CA LEU A 24 1.83 -2.04 -57.77
C LEU A 24 2.67 -1.19 -56.87
N GLN A 25 2.54 -1.33 -55.58
CA GLN A 25 3.48 -0.81 -54.60
C GLN A 25 4.79 -1.59 -54.69
N LYS A 26 5.91 -0.85 -54.70
CA LYS A 26 7.23 -1.49 -54.58
C LYS A 26 7.28 -2.34 -53.34
N LYS A 27 7.58 -3.63 -53.51
CA LYS A 27 7.72 -4.62 -52.42
C LYS A 27 8.87 -4.32 -51.42
N ASP A 28 9.69 -3.33 -51.75
CA ASP A 28 10.92 -2.96 -51.03
C ASP A 28 10.72 -1.98 -49.88
N THR A 29 9.48 -1.69 -49.45
CA THR A 29 9.26 -1.03 -48.14
C THR A 29 9.23 -2.12 -47.07
N GLU A 30 10.38 -2.74 -46.82
CA GLU A 30 10.51 -3.69 -45.74
C GLU A 30 10.36 -2.95 -44.43
N PHE A 31 9.20 -3.10 -43.78
CA PHE A 31 8.88 -2.55 -42.47
C PHE A 31 9.92 -3.00 -41.42
N PHE A 32 10.46 -4.22 -41.57
CA PHE A 32 11.43 -4.82 -40.64
C PHE A 32 12.83 -4.25 -40.67
N SER A 33 13.20 -3.44 -41.67
CA SER A 33 14.52 -2.76 -41.76
C SER A 33 14.39 -1.25 -41.72
N SER A 34 13.20 -0.74 -41.55
CA SER A 34 12.93 0.69 -41.51
C SER A 34 13.30 1.28 -40.15
N THR A 35 13.81 2.54 -40.16
CA THR A 35 14.01 3.34 -38.92
C THR A 35 12.76 3.39 -38.05
N MET A 36 11.58 3.33 -38.67
CA MET A 36 10.29 3.30 -37.99
C MET A 36 10.10 2.03 -37.14
N HIS A 37 10.60 0.88 -37.61
CA HIS A 37 10.57 -0.37 -36.85
C HIS A 37 11.40 -0.31 -35.57
N TYR A 38 12.63 0.21 -35.67
CA TYR A 38 13.51 0.38 -34.50
C TYR A 38 12.94 1.39 -33.49
N LEU A 39 12.33 2.46 -33.95
CA LEU A 39 11.66 3.46 -33.10
C LEU A 39 10.48 2.84 -32.34
N LEU A 40 9.68 2.03 -33.04
CA LEU A 40 8.51 1.34 -32.46
C LEU A 40 8.92 0.29 -31.40
N LEU A 41 10.09 -0.32 -31.55
CA LEU A 41 10.64 -1.30 -30.62
C LEU A 41 11.33 -0.62 -29.43
N LEU A 42 11.97 0.53 -29.64
CA LEU A 42 12.67 1.28 -28.63
C LEU A 42 11.70 2.01 -27.67
N PHE A 43 10.55 2.46 -28.19
CA PHE A 43 9.55 3.17 -27.38
C PHE A 43 8.99 2.37 -26.19
N PRO A 44 8.48 1.13 -26.35
CA PRO A 44 8.01 0.33 -25.22
C PRO A 44 9.13 -0.06 -24.26
N THR A 45 10.34 -0.26 -24.77
CA THR A 45 11.51 -0.60 -23.94
C THR A 45 11.86 0.59 -23.02
N LEU A 46 11.89 1.81 -23.54
CA LEU A 46 12.10 3.03 -22.76
C LEU A 46 10.98 3.25 -21.72
N LEU A 47 9.72 3.02 -22.11
CA LEU A 47 8.58 3.11 -21.21
C LEU A 47 8.69 2.10 -20.05
N PHE A 48 9.10 0.87 -20.35
CA PHE A 48 9.30 -0.16 -19.34
C PHE A 48 10.37 0.22 -18.31
N PHE A 49 11.54 0.67 -18.77
CA PHE A 49 12.60 1.11 -17.86
C PHE A 49 12.22 2.37 -17.08
N GLY A 50 11.52 3.31 -17.73
CA GLY A 50 10.97 4.50 -17.07
C GLY A 50 9.97 4.14 -15.97
N ALA A 51 9.06 3.20 -16.24
CA ALA A 51 8.10 2.70 -15.25
C ALA A 51 8.79 2.01 -14.07
N LEU A 52 9.79 1.14 -14.33
CA LEU A 52 10.57 0.50 -13.28
C LEU A 52 11.31 1.52 -12.40
N PHE A 53 11.91 2.55 -13.01
CA PHE A 53 12.60 3.61 -12.27
C PHE A 53 11.60 4.39 -11.39
N PHE A 54 10.44 4.75 -11.93
CA PHE A 54 9.39 5.46 -11.20
C PHE A 54 8.85 4.64 -10.03
N VAL A 55 8.57 3.35 -10.25
CA VAL A 55 8.11 2.44 -9.18
C VAL A 55 9.16 2.31 -8.08
N ARG A 56 10.43 2.12 -8.44
CA ARG A 56 11.53 2.06 -7.45
C ARG A 56 11.68 3.35 -6.66
N GLN A 57 11.56 4.50 -7.30
CA GLN A 57 11.62 5.79 -6.62
C GLN A 57 10.41 5.99 -5.68
N HIS A 58 9.22 5.57 -6.10
CA HIS A 58 8.00 5.62 -5.28
C HIS A 58 8.10 4.72 -4.04
N ILE A 59 8.64 3.50 -4.20
CA ILE A 59 8.86 2.57 -3.08
C ILE A 59 9.88 3.15 -2.09
N LYS A 60 11.00 3.73 -2.57
CA LYS A 60 11.99 4.39 -1.69
C LYS A 60 11.41 5.59 -0.96
N ALA A 61 10.60 6.41 -1.61
CA ALA A 61 9.94 7.55 -0.97
C ALA A 61 8.97 7.09 0.13
N ASN A 62 8.17 6.06 -0.14
CA ASN A 62 7.24 5.50 0.83
C ASN A 62 7.96 4.83 2.02
N SER A 63 9.03 4.09 1.79
CA SER A 63 9.82 3.48 2.88
C SER A 63 10.44 4.53 3.80
N ASN A 64 10.88 5.67 3.26
CA ASN A 64 11.37 6.78 4.08
C ASN A 64 10.26 7.40 4.94
N ILE A 65 9.04 7.54 4.41
CA ILE A 65 7.88 8.05 5.16
C ILE A 65 7.51 7.09 6.29
N VAL A 66 7.51 5.79 6.03
CA VAL A 66 7.24 4.75 7.04
C VAL A 66 8.28 4.79 8.14
N ALA A 67 9.57 4.79 7.80
CA ALA A 67 10.64 4.87 8.78
C ALA A 67 10.61 6.16 9.64
N VAL A 68 10.21 7.29 9.05
CA VAL A 68 10.02 8.55 9.78
C VAL A 68 8.82 8.47 10.72
N LYS A 69 7.71 7.86 10.29
CA LYS A 69 6.52 7.63 11.14
C LYS A 69 6.87 6.71 12.32
N GLU A 70 7.52 5.58 12.04
CA GLU A 70 7.98 4.64 13.07
C GLU A 70 8.84 5.32 14.15
N ARG A 71 9.82 6.13 13.73
CA ARG A 71 10.70 6.87 14.67
C ARG A 71 9.96 7.94 15.48
N LYS A 72 8.91 8.52 14.94
CA LYS A 72 8.13 9.59 15.58
C LYS A 72 6.89 9.08 16.29
N ALA A 73 6.53 7.80 16.16
CA ALA A 73 5.28 7.24 16.68
C ALA A 73 5.08 7.53 18.17
N ALA A 74 6.09 7.26 19.01
CA ALA A 74 6.01 7.52 20.44
C ALA A 74 5.85 9.01 20.76
N LYS A 75 6.54 9.90 20.03
CA LYS A 75 6.42 11.35 20.24
C LYS A 75 5.02 11.86 19.85
N LEU A 76 4.46 11.32 18.75
CA LEU A 76 3.12 11.68 18.31
C LEU A 76 2.05 11.15 19.27
N ALA A 77 2.24 9.91 19.79
CA ALA A 77 1.36 9.34 20.79
C ALA A 77 1.34 10.16 22.08
N LYS A 78 2.53 10.54 22.60
CA LYS A 78 2.62 11.41 23.77
C LYS A 78 1.95 12.77 23.55
N LYS A 79 2.05 13.33 22.33
CA LYS A 79 1.35 14.56 21.98
C LYS A 79 -0.18 14.35 21.96
N GLN A 80 -0.66 13.20 21.44
CA GLN A 80 -2.09 12.88 21.47
C GLN A 80 -2.58 12.67 22.90
N LEU A 81 -1.80 11.98 23.73
CA LEU A 81 -2.10 11.81 25.16
C LEU A 81 -2.20 13.14 25.92
N SER A 82 -1.49 14.18 25.51
CA SER A 82 -1.65 15.51 26.13
C SER A 82 -3.04 16.12 25.90
N ILE A 83 -3.77 15.65 24.87
CA ILE A 83 -5.19 16.02 24.66
C ILE A 83 -6.06 15.26 25.65
N ALA A 84 -5.79 13.95 25.83
CA ALA A 84 -6.48 13.15 26.85
C ALA A 84 -6.29 13.73 28.27
N GLU A 85 -5.10 14.27 28.60
CA GLU A 85 -4.81 14.92 29.86
C GLU A 85 -5.75 16.11 30.13
N LYS A 86 -6.03 16.93 29.13
CA LYS A 86 -6.99 18.04 29.27
C LYS A 86 -8.40 17.56 29.61
N HIS A 87 -8.83 16.44 29.00
CA HIS A 87 -10.14 15.84 29.30
C HIS A 87 -10.16 15.14 30.67
N MET A 88 -9.02 14.58 31.10
CA MET A 88 -8.81 14.07 32.46
C MET A 88 -9.02 15.20 33.50
N LEU A 89 -8.37 16.35 33.30
CA LEU A 89 -8.49 17.51 34.20
C LEU A 89 -9.92 18.09 34.21
N ALA A 90 -10.62 18.00 33.09
CA ALA A 90 -12.02 18.40 32.98
C ALA A 90 -13.00 17.31 33.51
N ASN A 91 -12.49 16.19 34.06
CA ASN A 91 -13.27 15.03 34.53
C ASN A 91 -14.24 14.45 33.47
N ASN A 92 -13.91 14.63 32.20
CA ASN A 92 -14.69 14.10 31.07
C ASN A 92 -14.19 12.70 30.72
N LYS A 93 -14.70 11.69 31.43
CA LYS A 93 -14.24 10.31 31.32
C LYS A 93 -14.41 9.71 29.92
N ASP A 94 -15.53 9.97 29.28
CA ASP A 94 -15.89 9.43 27.95
C ASP A 94 -14.87 9.82 26.89
N VAL A 95 -14.60 11.13 26.80
CA VAL A 95 -13.67 11.67 25.83
C VAL A 95 -12.23 11.28 26.19
N PHE A 96 -11.89 11.23 27.48
CA PHE A 96 -10.59 10.79 27.94
C PHE A 96 -10.23 9.39 27.45
N PHE A 97 -11.08 8.40 27.70
CA PHE A 97 -10.84 7.02 27.26
C PHE A 97 -10.81 6.89 25.74
N THR A 98 -11.65 7.66 25.04
CA THR A 98 -11.64 7.71 23.58
C THR A 98 -10.31 8.24 23.05
N GLU A 99 -9.78 9.32 23.64
CA GLU A 99 -8.50 9.91 23.23
C GLU A 99 -7.30 9.01 23.58
N VAL A 100 -7.32 8.33 24.73
CA VAL A 100 -6.28 7.33 25.07
C VAL A 100 -6.29 6.17 24.09
N LEU A 101 -7.46 5.63 23.76
CA LEU A 101 -7.63 4.55 22.78
C LEU A 101 -7.12 4.97 21.39
N ASN A 102 -7.48 6.17 20.95
CA ASN A 102 -7.02 6.73 19.67
C ASN A 102 -5.49 6.91 19.66
N ALA A 103 -4.90 7.38 20.78
CA ALA A 103 -3.46 7.55 20.89
C ALA A 103 -2.71 6.22 20.79
N LEU A 104 -3.19 5.17 21.48
CA LEU A 104 -2.61 3.84 21.43
C LEU A 104 -2.75 3.20 20.05
N ASN A 105 -3.94 3.22 19.46
CA ASN A 105 -4.17 2.66 18.12
C ASN A 105 -3.31 3.36 17.06
N LYS A 106 -3.19 4.68 17.14
CA LYS A 106 -2.35 5.45 16.24
C LYS A 106 -0.87 5.16 16.47
N TYR A 107 -0.44 5.01 17.73
CA TYR A 107 0.93 4.62 18.06
C TYR A 107 1.30 3.28 17.42
N ILE A 108 0.45 2.27 17.61
CA ILE A 108 0.68 0.93 17.07
C ILE A 108 0.65 0.98 15.53
N GLY A 109 -0.34 1.63 14.95
CA GLY A 109 -0.45 1.80 13.49
C GLY A 109 0.78 2.47 12.87
N ASP A 110 1.26 3.57 13.46
CA ASP A 110 2.44 4.29 12.99
C ASP A 110 3.75 3.51 13.26
N LYS A 111 3.84 2.79 14.40
CA LYS A 111 5.02 2.00 14.78
C LYS A 111 5.23 0.77 13.90
N PHE A 112 4.15 0.09 13.53
CA PHE A 112 4.19 -1.14 12.75
C PHE A 112 3.78 -0.94 11.28
N ALA A 113 3.55 0.31 10.86
CA ALA A 113 3.11 0.67 9.51
C ALA A 113 1.83 -0.05 9.08
N LEU A 114 0.90 -0.24 10.01
CA LEU A 114 -0.39 -0.89 9.76
C LEU A 114 -1.53 0.12 9.71
N PRO A 115 -2.50 -0.09 8.80
CA PRO A 115 -3.76 0.63 8.85
C PRO A 115 -4.52 0.29 10.15
N ILE A 116 -5.19 1.28 10.76
CA ILE A 116 -5.95 1.08 12.00
C ILE A 116 -7.03 0.00 11.84
N ALA A 117 -7.59 -0.14 10.63
CA ALA A 117 -8.60 -1.16 10.33
C ALA A 117 -8.08 -2.61 10.43
N ASP A 118 -6.76 -2.82 10.32
CA ASP A 118 -6.13 -4.14 10.35
C ASP A 118 -5.53 -4.48 11.72
N LEU A 119 -5.76 -3.63 12.73
CA LEU A 119 -5.24 -3.80 14.09
C LEU A 119 -6.14 -4.76 14.89
N SER A 120 -5.99 -6.08 14.70
CA SER A 120 -6.55 -7.05 15.64
C SER A 120 -5.61 -7.26 16.84
N LYS A 121 -6.17 -7.63 17.98
CA LYS A 121 -5.41 -7.83 19.25
C LYS A 121 -4.37 -8.93 19.11
N GLU A 122 -4.72 -9.99 18.39
CA GLU A 122 -3.84 -11.11 18.07
C GLU A 122 -2.65 -10.65 17.23
N LYS A 123 -2.93 -9.86 16.20
CA LYS A 123 -1.89 -9.33 15.30
C LYS A 123 -0.97 -8.34 16.01
N ILE A 124 -1.51 -7.50 16.89
CA ILE A 124 -0.73 -6.60 17.74
C ILE A 124 0.23 -7.39 18.62
N THR A 125 -0.26 -8.44 19.28
CA THR A 125 0.55 -9.30 20.14
C THR A 125 1.66 -9.99 19.35
N GLU A 126 1.35 -10.60 18.21
CA GLU A 126 2.32 -11.24 17.33
C GLU A 126 3.42 -10.27 16.89
N MET A 127 3.05 -9.06 16.50
CA MET A 127 4.01 -8.05 16.05
C MET A 127 4.89 -7.52 17.17
N LEU A 128 4.37 -7.36 18.38
CA LEU A 128 5.17 -6.97 19.54
C LEU A 128 6.19 -8.05 19.88
N LEU A 129 5.77 -9.32 19.92
CA LEU A 129 6.66 -10.45 20.17
C LEU A 129 7.73 -10.58 19.08
N SER A 130 7.38 -10.38 17.81
CA SER A 130 8.36 -10.39 16.70
C SER A 130 9.42 -9.28 16.79
N ARG A 131 9.15 -8.23 17.54
CA ARG A 131 10.08 -7.12 17.82
C ARG A 131 10.76 -7.21 19.19
N ASN A 132 10.80 -8.40 19.80
CA ASN A 132 11.41 -8.70 21.09
C ASN A 132 10.77 -7.96 22.30
N VAL A 133 9.53 -7.54 22.18
CA VAL A 133 8.75 -7.05 23.32
C VAL A 133 8.33 -8.23 24.18
N SER A 134 8.42 -8.10 25.51
CA SER A 134 8.05 -9.17 26.43
C SER A 134 6.54 -9.47 26.37
N ASP A 135 6.19 -10.73 26.56
CA ASP A 135 4.78 -11.17 26.60
C ASP A 135 3.97 -10.42 27.68
N ALA A 136 4.59 -10.13 28.82
CA ALA A 136 3.98 -9.34 29.88
C ALA A 136 3.61 -7.92 29.42
N THR A 137 4.50 -7.25 28.68
CA THR A 137 4.26 -5.89 28.15
C THR A 137 3.19 -5.93 27.04
N ALA A 138 3.25 -6.95 26.17
CA ALA A 138 2.23 -7.13 25.13
C ALA A 138 0.84 -7.34 25.73
N LYS A 139 0.73 -8.21 26.73
CA LYS A 139 -0.52 -8.47 27.46
C LYS A 139 -1.02 -7.20 28.15
N HIS A 140 -0.15 -6.46 28.82
CA HIS A 140 -0.50 -5.19 29.48
C HIS A 140 -1.08 -4.19 28.47
N LEU A 141 -0.52 -4.10 27.25
CA LEU A 141 -1.07 -3.26 26.19
C LEU A 141 -2.48 -3.69 25.80
N ILE A 142 -2.71 -4.98 25.60
CA ILE A 142 -4.04 -5.52 25.25
C ILE A 142 -5.04 -5.26 26.37
N ASP A 143 -4.66 -5.45 27.61
CA ASP A 143 -5.53 -5.19 28.77
C ASP A 143 -5.87 -3.69 28.88
N THR A 144 -4.91 -2.80 28.60
CA THR A 144 -5.14 -1.36 28.56
C THR A 144 -6.09 -0.97 27.43
N LEU A 145 -5.92 -1.54 26.22
CA LEU A 145 -6.85 -1.34 25.11
C LEU A 145 -8.25 -1.81 25.45
N ASN A 146 -8.40 -3.00 26.05
CA ASN A 146 -9.68 -3.55 26.47
C ASN A 146 -10.37 -2.64 27.50
N THR A 147 -9.62 -2.14 28.46
CA THR A 147 -10.13 -1.22 29.50
C THR A 147 -10.62 0.09 28.86
N CYS A 148 -9.86 0.67 27.93
CA CYS A 148 -10.25 1.89 27.23
C CYS A 148 -11.47 1.66 26.30
N GLU A 149 -11.53 0.53 25.60
CA GLU A 149 -12.68 0.16 24.77
C GLU A 149 -13.95 0.00 25.64
N TYR A 150 -13.84 -0.72 26.76
CA TYR A 150 -14.96 -0.91 27.67
C TYR A 150 -15.43 0.42 28.28
N ALA A 151 -14.48 1.24 28.72
CA ALA A 151 -14.79 2.55 29.32
C ALA A 151 -15.44 3.53 28.33
N LYS A 152 -15.13 3.41 27.04
CA LYS A 152 -15.77 4.21 25.98
C LYS A 152 -17.28 3.95 25.89
N TYR A 153 -17.71 2.70 26.10
CA TYR A 153 -19.14 2.32 26.00
C TYR A 153 -19.85 2.31 27.36
N ALA A 154 -19.12 2.19 28.46
CA ALA A 154 -19.64 2.14 29.83
C ALA A 154 -18.76 2.96 30.80
N PRO A 155 -18.65 4.29 30.64
CA PRO A 155 -17.71 5.13 31.42
C PRO A 155 -18.02 5.15 32.91
N SER A 156 -19.27 4.92 33.30
CA SER A 156 -19.68 4.83 34.69
C SER A 156 -19.26 3.53 35.39
N ALA A 157 -19.01 2.47 34.63
CA ALA A 157 -18.61 1.18 35.18
C ALA A 157 -17.10 1.10 35.49
N VAL A 158 -16.29 2.02 34.94
CA VAL A 158 -14.86 2.10 35.23
C VAL A 158 -14.62 3.01 36.45
N THR A 159 -14.28 2.39 37.55
CA THR A 159 -14.01 3.08 38.85
C THR A 159 -12.54 3.49 39.03
N GLY A 160 -11.68 3.26 37.98
CA GLY A 160 -10.25 3.57 38.03
C GLY A 160 -9.95 5.06 38.05
N ASP A 161 -8.83 5.42 38.70
CA ASP A 161 -8.29 6.78 38.66
C ASP A 161 -7.78 7.08 37.23
N LEU A 162 -8.37 8.10 36.58
CA LEU A 162 -7.98 8.54 35.24
C LEU A 162 -6.49 8.88 35.15
N LYS A 163 -5.90 9.43 36.25
CA LYS A 163 -4.50 9.77 36.33
C LYS A 163 -3.61 8.53 36.32
N GLN A 164 -4.05 7.47 36.96
CA GLN A 164 -3.32 6.19 36.93
C GLN A 164 -3.31 5.63 35.51
N VAL A 165 -4.47 5.52 34.86
CA VAL A 165 -4.56 5.05 33.45
C VAL A 165 -3.71 5.86 32.51
N TYR A 166 -3.67 7.18 32.69
CA TYR A 166 -2.84 8.07 31.89
C TYR A 166 -1.35 7.79 32.08
N ASN A 167 -0.88 7.69 33.34
CA ASN A 167 0.51 7.42 33.65
C ASN A 167 0.94 6.03 33.16
N ASP A 168 0.11 5.02 33.41
CA ASP A 168 0.34 3.64 32.97
C ASP A 168 0.46 3.56 31.43
N THR A 169 -0.37 4.32 30.71
CA THR A 169 -0.29 4.39 29.24
C THR A 169 1.02 5.01 28.74
N ILE A 170 1.50 6.08 29.38
CA ILE A 170 2.78 6.72 29.03
C ILE A 170 3.95 5.77 29.32
N GLU A 171 3.92 5.12 30.46
CA GLU A 171 4.95 4.18 30.88
C GLU A 171 4.98 2.98 29.93
N LEU A 172 3.83 2.42 29.59
CA LEU A 172 3.67 1.32 28.65
C LEU A 172 4.29 1.64 27.27
N ILE A 173 3.98 2.80 26.69
CA ILE A 173 4.60 3.25 25.44
C ILE A 173 6.12 3.35 25.59
N SER A 174 6.61 3.83 26.73
CA SER A 174 8.05 3.98 26.98
C SER A 174 8.74 2.63 27.11
N GLN A 175 8.12 1.66 27.79
CA GLN A 175 8.60 0.27 27.92
C GLN A 175 8.66 -0.44 26.56
N ILE A 176 7.62 -0.30 25.74
CA ILE A 176 7.61 -0.86 24.37
C ILE A 176 8.76 -0.27 23.54
N GLU A 177 8.96 1.05 23.58
CA GLU A 177 10.04 1.69 22.84
C GLU A 177 11.43 1.26 23.31
N GLU A 178 11.61 1.00 24.60
CA GLU A 178 12.88 0.54 25.17
C GLU A 178 13.18 -0.89 24.74
N GLN A 179 12.17 -1.76 24.75
CA GLN A 179 12.32 -3.17 24.37
C GLN A 179 12.56 -3.34 22.87
N ILE A 180 11.88 -2.56 22.01
CA ILE A 180 12.10 -2.61 20.56
C ILE A 180 13.50 -2.11 20.15
N LYS A 181 14.12 -1.25 20.94
CA LYS A 181 15.47 -0.71 20.63
C LYS A 181 16.61 -1.65 21.02
N LYS A 182 16.36 -2.65 21.84
CA LYS A 182 17.32 -3.70 22.19
C LYS A 182 17.35 -4.80 21.15
#